data_d562989b3d2ced64c8df020fda2671c7
#
_entry.id   d562989b3d2ced64c8df020fda2671c7
#
_cell.length_a   1.000
_cell.length_b   1.000
_cell.length_c   1.000
_cell.angle_alpha   90.00
_cell.angle_beta   90.00
_cell.angle_gamma   90.00
#
_symmetry.space_group_name_H-M   'P 1'
#
loop_
_entity.id
_entity.type
_entity.pdbx_description
1 polymer ?
#
loop_
_entity_poly.entity_id
_entity_poly.type
_entity_poly.pdbx_seq_one_letter_code
_entity_poly.pdbx_strand_id
1 'polypeptide(L)'
;MHLSQAITNVTPAQMDFSTPLLGLLGTSVGYGKSGTGLTGMNTNPGTKRAGQNVIDARGEMLTTMGDGGLLDLDGISPTVLFYDFDKPPESVLSSMGSTAPVALEYLIGSGDSGGALFIDVGGVAKLVGVNSFLASLPDPLDTTGPNGDYGDLAGVVSVQSFGNWIYEVTGVPEPSGLSLLLLGLSGLAIVRRRK
;
A
#
# COMPACT_ATOMS: atom_id res chain seq x y z
N MET A 1 -0.88 -2.01 21.11
CA MET A 1 -1.97 -1.79 22.11
C MET A 1 -2.83 -3.03 22.15
N HIS A 2 -3.04 -3.62 23.34
CA HIS A 2 -4.01 -4.69 23.53
C HIS A 2 -5.30 -4.11 24.08
N LEU A 3 -6.43 -4.55 23.53
CA LEU A 3 -7.75 -4.16 24.04
C LEU A 3 -8.08 -5.04 25.26
N SER A 4 -8.73 -4.47 26.27
CA SER A 4 -9.18 -5.21 27.44
C SER A 4 -10.31 -6.21 27.15
N GLN A 5 -11.02 -6.00 26.04
CA GLN A 5 -12.07 -6.89 25.54
C GLN A 5 -11.90 -7.11 24.04
N ALA A 6 -12.17 -8.32 23.58
CA ALA A 6 -12.16 -8.63 22.14
C ALA A 6 -13.33 -7.94 21.42
N ILE A 7 -13.07 -7.41 20.24
CA ILE A 7 -14.11 -6.94 19.32
C ILE A 7 -14.65 -8.16 18.57
N THR A 8 -15.91 -8.51 18.80
CA THR A 8 -16.51 -9.74 18.24
C THR A 8 -17.54 -9.48 17.15
N ASN A 9 -17.95 -8.22 16.93
CA ASN A 9 -18.97 -7.80 15.98
C ASN A 9 -18.41 -7.26 14.66
N VAL A 10 -17.10 -7.30 14.47
CA VAL A 10 -16.43 -6.90 13.23
C VAL A 10 -15.46 -8.00 12.83
N THR A 11 -15.57 -8.46 11.58
CA THR A 11 -14.59 -9.39 11.02
C THR A 11 -13.27 -8.65 10.76
N PRO A 12 -12.14 -9.12 11.32
CA PRO A 12 -10.84 -8.51 11.05
C PRO A 12 -10.49 -8.58 9.57
N ALA A 13 -9.81 -7.55 9.06
CA ALA A 13 -9.22 -7.61 7.73
C ALA A 13 -8.14 -8.70 7.67
N GLN A 14 -8.15 -9.48 6.60
CA GLN A 14 -7.09 -10.43 6.34
C GLN A 14 -5.85 -9.69 5.84
N MET A 15 -4.68 -10.05 6.34
CA MET A 15 -3.40 -9.56 5.85
C MET A 15 -2.85 -10.48 4.76
N ASP A 16 -2.06 -9.93 3.84
CA ASP A 16 -1.27 -10.71 2.88
C ASP A 16 0.21 -10.47 3.12
N PHE A 17 0.98 -11.56 3.22
CA PHE A 17 2.41 -11.52 3.49
C PHE A 17 3.27 -12.08 2.35
N SER A 18 2.66 -12.57 1.26
CA SER A 18 3.35 -13.38 0.25
C SER A 18 3.16 -12.93 -1.19
N THR A 19 2.09 -12.24 -1.51
CA THR A 19 1.80 -11.80 -2.88
C THR A 19 2.81 -10.73 -3.33
N PRO A 20 3.49 -10.88 -4.48
CA PRO A 20 4.31 -9.80 -5.04
C PRO A 20 3.44 -8.56 -5.30
N LEU A 21 3.81 -7.41 -4.73
CA LEU A 21 2.94 -6.23 -4.71
C LEU A 21 3.13 -5.29 -5.89
N LEU A 22 4.34 -5.22 -6.46
CA LEU A 22 4.65 -4.27 -7.53
C LEU A 22 3.82 -4.56 -8.78
N GLY A 23 3.25 -3.51 -9.37
CA GLY A 23 2.37 -3.58 -10.52
C GLY A 23 0.93 -4.01 -10.20
N LEU A 24 0.59 -4.27 -8.92
CA LEU A 24 -0.77 -4.60 -8.53
C LEU A 24 -1.60 -3.35 -8.26
N LEU A 25 -2.89 -3.46 -8.59
CA LEU A 25 -3.87 -2.44 -8.25
C LEU A 25 -4.18 -2.49 -6.75
N GLY A 26 -3.82 -1.42 -6.06
CA GLY A 26 -4.16 -1.19 -4.66
C GLY A 26 -5.46 -0.40 -4.54
N THR A 27 -6.24 -0.67 -3.51
CA THR A 27 -7.43 0.10 -3.13
C THR A 27 -7.23 0.66 -1.72
N SER A 28 -7.36 1.96 -1.56
CA SER A 28 -7.31 2.59 -0.24
C SER A 28 -8.64 3.23 0.11
N VAL A 29 -8.92 3.29 1.41
CA VAL A 29 -10.15 3.87 1.96
C VAL A 29 -9.78 4.81 3.09
N GLY A 30 -10.34 6.00 3.09
CA GLY A 30 -10.05 6.99 4.12
C GLY A 30 -11.14 8.02 4.35
N TYR A 31 -10.87 8.92 5.27
CA TYR A 31 -11.72 10.05 5.67
C TYR A 31 -10.95 11.37 5.62
N GLY A 32 -9.77 11.38 5.03
CA GLY A 32 -8.89 12.53 4.93
C GLY A 32 -9.43 13.65 4.05
N LYS A 33 -8.63 14.68 3.88
CA LYS A 33 -8.90 15.75 2.91
C LYS A 33 -8.97 15.17 1.51
N SER A 34 -9.71 15.83 0.65
CA SER A 34 -9.81 15.44 -0.77
C SER A 34 -9.76 16.67 -1.67
N GLY A 35 -9.60 16.43 -2.94
CA GLY A 35 -9.57 17.45 -3.97
C GLY A 35 -9.47 16.79 -5.33
N THR A 36 -8.79 17.43 -6.25
CA THR A 36 -8.50 16.90 -7.58
C THR A 36 -7.01 17.03 -7.87
N GLY A 37 -6.48 16.24 -8.79
CA GLY A 37 -5.08 16.36 -9.19
C GLY A 37 -4.70 17.71 -9.82
N LEU A 38 -5.67 18.58 -10.11
CA LEU A 38 -5.42 19.95 -10.58
C LEU A 38 -5.42 21.00 -9.46
N THR A 39 -6.05 20.69 -8.33
CA THR A 39 -6.28 21.67 -7.26
C THR A 39 -5.67 21.27 -5.93
N GLY A 40 -5.10 20.05 -5.88
CA GLY A 40 -4.65 19.47 -4.62
C GLY A 40 -5.78 19.25 -3.63
N MET A 41 -5.43 19.03 -2.37
CA MET A 41 -6.36 18.79 -1.26
C MET A 41 -7.01 20.10 -0.79
N ASN A 42 -8.19 20.40 -1.27
CA ASN A 42 -8.91 21.64 -0.98
C ASN A 42 -10.23 21.46 -0.24
N THR A 43 -10.62 20.23 0.14
CA THR A 43 -11.84 19.97 0.89
C THR A 43 -11.56 19.50 2.31
N ASN A 44 -12.51 19.71 3.21
CA ASN A 44 -12.41 19.26 4.59
C ASN A 44 -12.51 17.72 4.70
N PRO A 45 -11.81 17.12 5.69
CA PRO A 45 -11.90 15.69 5.97
C PRO A 45 -13.28 15.32 6.55
N GLY A 46 -13.53 13.99 6.67
CA GLY A 46 -14.71 13.45 7.35
C GLY A 46 -15.69 12.72 6.46
N THR A 47 -15.53 12.78 5.13
CA THR A 47 -16.34 11.95 4.20
C THR A 47 -15.55 10.72 3.81
N LYS A 48 -16.15 9.53 4.00
CA LYS A 48 -15.56 8.26 3.56
C LYS A 48 -15.42 8.23 2.04
N ARG A 49 -14.22 7.97 1.57
CA ARG A 49 -13.89 7.82 0.15
C ARG A 49 -13.01 6.60 -0.08
N ALA A 50 -13.02 6.10 -1.28
CA ALA A 50 -12.11 5.07 -1.74
C ALA A 50 -11.57 5.44 -3.11
N GLY A 51 -10.36 4.99 -3.40
CA GLY A 51 -9.73 5.13 -4.70
C GLY A 51 -8.73 4.02 -4.94
N GLN A 52 -8.18 3.98 -6.14
CA GLN A 52 -7.26 2.95 -6.58
C GLN A 52 -6.01 3.56 -7.19
N ASN A 53 -4.90 2.85 -7.03
CA ASN A 53 -3.65 3.19 -7.70
C ASN A 53 -2.81 1.93 -7.89
N VAL A 54 -1.87 1.96 -8.84
CA VAL A 54 -0.90 0.88 -9.04
C VAL A 54 0.22 1.04 -8.02
N ILE A 55 0.68 -0.05 -7.42
CA ILE A 55 1.84 -0.04 -6.52
C ILE A 55 3.10 -0.08 -7.38
N ASP A 56 3.82 1.04 -7.50
CA ASP A 56 4.87 1.22 -8.50
C ASP A 56 6.26 0.86 -8.01
N ALA A 57 6.59 1.18 -6.77
CA ALA A 57 7.94 1.02 -6.27
C ALA A 57 8.00 0.62 -4.79
N ARG A 58 9.20 0.19 -4.37
CA ARG A 58 9.63 0.07 -2.97
C ARG A 58 10.72 1.10 -2.68
N GLY A 59 10.89 1.48 -1.43
CA GLY A 59 11.86 2.49 -1.02
C GLY A 59 13.29 2.21 -1.52
N GLU A 60 13.71 0.95 -1.54
CA GLU A 60 15.01 0.54 -2.08
C GLU A 60 15.20 0.83 -3.58
N MET A 61 14.12 0.89 -4.36
CA MET A 61 14.19 1.19 -5.80
C MET A 61 14.40 2.68 -6.07
N LEU A 62 13.94 3.53 -5.16
CA LEU A 62 14.02 4.98 -5.31
C LEU A 62 15.44 5.50 -5.05
N THR A 63 16.22 4.82 -4.22
CA THR A 63 17.64 5.14 -3.99
C THR A 63 18.49 4.89 -5.23
N THR A 64 18.10 3.95 -6.10
CA THR A 64 18.83 3.65 -7.35
C THR A 64 18.46 4.54 -8.53
N MET A 65 17.34 5.25 -8.46
CA MET A 65 16.95 6.25 -9.46
C MET A 65 17.67 7.60 -9.29
N GLY A 66 18.53 7.69 -8.29
CA GLY A 66 19.08 8.92 -7.72
C GLY A 66 20.18 9.65 -8.47
N ASP A 67 20.45 9.42 -9.76
CA ASP A 67 21.45 10.21 -10.51
C ASP A 67 20.94 11.60 -10.96
N GLY A 68 19.73 11.96 -10.61
CA GLY A 68 19.10 13.24 -10.93
C GLY A 68 18.81 14.18 -9.76
N GLY A 69 19.13 13.81 -8.53
CA GLY A 69 18.91 14.69 -7.35
C GLY A 69 17.46 14.93 -7.00
N LEU A 70 16.57 14.02 -7.34
CA LEU A 70 15.12 14.25 -7.30
C LEU A 70 14.47 14.00 -5.94
N LEU A 71 14.99 13.12 -5.13
CA LEU A 71 14.65 13.02 -3.72
C LEU A 71 15.92 12.54 -3.01
N ASP A 72 16.34 13.25 -1.98
CA ASP A 72 17.23 12.70 -0.98
C ASP A 72 16.41 11.68 -0.15
N LEU A 73 16.19 10.54 -0.79
CA LEU A 73 15.54 9.39 -0.17
C LEU A 73 16.55 8.50 0.55
N ASP A 74 17.77 8.98 0.74
CA ASP A 74 18.76 8.38 1.61
C ASP A 74 18.14 8.24 3.01
N GLY A 75 17.73 7.03 3.32
CA GLY A 75 17.06 6.71 4.57
C GLY A 75 15.59 6.28 4.47
N ILE A 76 14.96 6.31 3.30
CA ILE A 76 13.65 5.68 3.17
C ILE A 76 13.81 4.17 3.22
N SER A 77 13.18 3.59 4.23
CA SER A 77 13.22 2.17 4.50
C SER A 77 12.69 1.36 3.30
N PRO A 78 13.32 0.22 2.94
CA PRO A 78 12.80 -0.72 1.96
C PRO A 78 11.40 -1.27 2.34
N THR A 79 10.94 -0.98 3.55
CA THR A 79 9.60 -1.34 4.04
C THR A 79 8.49 -0.44 3.52
N VAL A 80 8.81 0.63 2.78
CA VAL A 80 7.83 1.56 2.22
C VAL A 80 7.52 1.19 0.77
N LEU A 81 6.23 1.15 0.46
CA LEU A 81 5.68 1.06 -0.89
C LEU A 81 5.33 2.46 -1.38
N PHE A 82 5.43 2.68 -2.69
CA PHE A 82 5.10 3.94 -3.32
C PHE A 82 4.17 3.75 -4.50
N TYR A 83 3.36 4.76 -4.73
CA TYR A 83 2.61 5.01 -5.95
C TYR A 83 2.52 6.52 -6.18
N ASP A 84 2.41 6.95 -7.42
CA ASP A 84 2.25 8.35 -7.79
C ASP A 84 0.84 8.67 -8.29
N PHE A 85 0.54 9.95 -8.44
CA PHE A 85 -0.76 10.41 -8.91
C PHE A 85 -0.68 10.74 -10.38
N ASP A 86 -1.09 9.79 -11.21
CA ASP A 86 -1.02 9.88 -12.66
C ASP A 86 -1.99 10.90 -13.25
N LYS A 87 -1.50 11.71 -14.18
CA LYS A 87 -2.29 12.74 -14.86
C LYS A 87 -2.87 12.22 -16.17
N PRO A 88 -4.20 12.29 -16.38
CA PRO A 88 -4.77 12.01 -17.70
C PRO A 88 -4.66 13.23 -18.64
N PRO A 89 -4.40 13.04 -19.95
CA PRO A 89 -3.83 11.83 -20.55
C PRO A 89 -2.41 11.60 -20.06
N GLU A 90 -1.87 10.39 -20.27
CA GLU A 90 -0.50 10.01 -19.89
C GLU A 90 0.47 11.17 -20.08
N SER A 91 1.17 11.56 -19.03
CA SER A 91 1.99 12.76 -19.02
C SER A 91 3.35 12.51 -18.37
N VAL A 92 4.29 13.41 -18.67
CA VAL A 92 5.63 13.44 -18.06
C VAL A 92 5.63 13.67 -16.54
N LEU A 93 4.50 13.98 -15.95
CA LEU A 93 4.34 14.11 -14.50
C LEU A 93 4.13 12.75 -13.80
N SER A 94 3.92 11.68 -14.56
CA SER A 94 3.95 10.31 -14.07
C SER A 94 5.40 9.88 -13.96
N SER A 95 5.90 9.78 -12.77
CA SER A 95 7.34 9.68 -12.51
C SER A 95 7.79 8.28 -12.10
N MET A 96 6.86 7.37 -11.82
CA MET A 96 7.17 6.01 -11.39
C MET A 96 6.26 4.98 -12.05
N GLY A 97 6.82 3.81 -12.35
CA GLY A 97 6.12 2.59 -12.74
C GLY A 97 5.12 2.74 -13.88
N SER A 98 3.84 2.62 -13.56
CA SER A 98 2.73 2.89 -14.48
C SER A 98 2.59 4.39 -14.72
N THR A 99 2.42 4.81 -15.95
CA THR A 99 2.16 6.22 -16.30
C THR A 99 0.73 6.45 -16.76
N ALA A 100 -0.07 5.39 -16.77
CA ALA A 100 -1.46 5.43 -17.21
C ALA A 100 -2.40 5.45 -16.01
N PRO A 101 -3.18 6.53 -15.80
CA PRO A 101 -4.09 6.61 -14.68
C PRO A 101 -5.15 5.52 -14.73
N VAL A 102 -5.45 4.93 -13.60
CA VAL A 102 -6.54 3.96 -13.47
C VAL A 102 -7.90 4.67 -13.32
N ALA A 103 -8.99 3.95 -13.53
CA ALA A 103 -10.34 4.55 -13.57
C ALA A 103 -10.74 5.29 -12.27
N LEU A 104 -10.24 4.85 -11.13
CA LEU A 104 -10.47 5.47 -9.82
C LEU A 104 -9.15 5.98 -9.22
N GLU A 105 -8.32 6.55 -10.09
CA GLU A 105 -7.01 7.10 -9.74
C GLU A 105 -7.10 8.03 -8.53
N TYR A 106 -6.22 7.81 -7.56
CA TYR A 106 -6.25 8.58 -6.33
C TYR A 106 -4.88 8.64 -5.67
N LEU A 107 -4.72 9.65 -4.84
CA LEU A 107 -3.64 9.77 -3.87
C LEU A 107 -4.23 9.92 -2.46
N ILE A 108 -3.50 9.47 -1.42
CA ILE A 108 -3.93 9.72 -0.02
C ILE A 108 -3.93 11.22 0.27
N GLY A 109 -4.81 11.66 1.15
CA GLY A 109 -4.87 13.04 1.62
C GLY A 109 -4.50 13.17 3.09
N SER A 110 -4.23 14.40 3.54
CA SER A 110 -4.03 14.70 4.96
C SER A 110 -5.20 14.21 5.80
N GLY A 111 -4.94 13.32 6.75
CA GLY A 111 -5.95 12.65 7.58
C GLY A 111 -6.25 11.20 7.14
N ASP A 112 -5.68 10.72 6.03
CA ASP A 112 -5.72 9.30 5.66
C ASP A 112 -4.58 8.48 6.28
N SER A 113 -3.68 9.11 7.01
CA SER A 113 -2.58 8.46 7.74
C SER A 113 -3.12 7.38 8.69
N GLY A 114 -2.51 6.18 8.66
CA GLY A 114 -2.99 5.02 9.40
C GLY A 114 -4.13 4.27 8.71
N GLY A 115 -4.67 4.77 7.60
CA GLY A 115 -5.62 4.07 6.74
C GLY A 115 -4.97 2.89 6.03
N ALA A 116 -5.80 2.01 5.50
CA ALA A 116 -5.38 0.74 4.92
C ALA A 116 -5.26 0.79 3.41
N LEU A 117 -4.21 0.15 2.87
CA LEU A 117 -4.09 -0.22 1.46
C LEU A 117 -4.40 -1.71 1.31
N PHE A 118 -5.35 -2.03 0.44
CA PHE A 118 -5.78 -3.40 0.14
C PHE A 118 -5.44 -3.77 -1.30
N ILE A 119 -5.22 -5.07 -1.54
CA ILE A 119 -5.24 -5.68 -2.87
C ILE A 119 -6.33 -6.75 -2.93
N ASP A 120 -6.81 -7.06 -4.13
CA ASP A 120 -7.68 -8.22 -4.33
C ASP A 120 -6.83 -9.48 -4.54
N VAL A 121 -7.10 -10.49 -3.75
CA VAL A 121 -6.49 -11.83 -3.92
C VAL A 121 -7.61 -12.85 -4.01
N GLY A 122 -7.96 -13.23 -5.23
CA GLY A 122 -9.03 -14.21 -5.48
C GLY A 122 -10.42 -13.78 -5.02
N GLY A 123 -10.75 -12.48 -5.16
CA GLY A 123 -12.03 -11.90 -4.73
C GLY A 123 -12.08 -11.52 -3.25
N VAL A 124 -10.96 -11.58 -2.55
CA VAL A 124 -10.85 -11.18 -1.14
C VAL A 124 -9.92 -9.98 -1.00
N ALA A 125 -10.44 -8.88 -0.43
CA ALA A 125 -9.61 -7.72 -0.11
C ALA A 125 -8.67 -8.04 1.05
N LYS A 126 -7.36 -7.97 0.80
CA LYS A 126 -6.32 -8.24 1.79
C LYS A 126 -5.48 -7.00 2.07
N LEU A 127 -5.24 -6.75 3.35
CA LEU A 127 -4.42 -5.65 3.82
C LEU A 127 -2.95 -5.90 3.48
N VAL A 128 -2.32 -4.96 2.77
CA VAL A 128 -0.91 -5.03 2.38
C VAL A 128 -0.11 -3.80 2.80
N GLY A 129 -0.77 -2.71 3.19
CA GLY A 129 -0.09 -1.50 3.56
C GLY A 129 -0.88 -0.60 4.50
N VAL A 130 -0.16 0.32 5.15
CA VAL A 130 -0.67 1.37 6.03
C VAL A 130 -0.23 2.72 5.50
N ASN A 131 -1.17 3.59 5.17
CA ASN A 131 -0.91 4.93 4.64
C ASN A 131 -0.07 5.75 5.62
N SER A 132 0.97 6.42 5.13
CA SER A 132 1.94 7.10 5.98
C SER A 132 2.12 8.57 5.62
N PHE A 133 2.63 8.89 4.43
CA PHE A 133 3.01 10.26 4.07
C PHE A 133 2.80 10.54 2.58
N LEU A 134 2.83 11.83 2.26
CA LEU A 134 2.93 12.36 0.89
C LEU A 134 4.34 12.91 0.67
N ALA A 135 4.80 12.86 -0.55
CA ALA A 135 6.01 13.52 -1.02
C ALA A 135 5.77 14.07 -2.44
N SER A 136 6.45 15.14 -2.78
CA SER A 136 6.54 15.62 -4.16
C SER A 136 7.89 15.25 -4.72
N LEU A 137 7.93 14.88 -6.00
CA LEU A 137 9.17 14.89 -6.74
C LEU A 137 9.53 16.33 -7.12
N PRO A 138 10.82 16.73 -7.08
CA PRO A 138 11.22 18.01 -7.63
C PRO A 138 10.90 18.07 -9.13
N ASP A 139 9.78 18.63 -9.48
CA ASP A 139 9.37 18.92 -10.84
C ASP A 139 9.36 20.44 -11.03
N PRO A 140 10.03 20.98 -12.05
CA PRO A 140 9.94 22.40 -12.39
C PRO A 140 8.50 22.90 -12.64
N LEU A 141 7.57 21.96 -12.90
CA LEU A 141 6.17 22.25 -13.14
C LEU A 141 5.31 22.11 -11.87
N ASP A 142 5.80 21.42 -10.83
CA ASP A 142 5.20 21.41 -9.52
C ASP A 142 5.97 22.33 -8.57
N THR A 143 5.42 23.49 -8.31
CA THR A 143 6.01 24.50 -7.43
C THR A 143 5.35 24.56 -6.05
N THR A 144 4.42 23.64 -5.77
CA THR A 144 3.51 23.75 -4.63
C THR A 144 3.87 22.80 -3.48
N GLY A 145 4.75 21.82 -3.72
CA GLY A 145 5.09 20.78 -2.75
C GLY A 145 3.93 19.80 -2.50
N PRO A 146 4.08 18.82 -1.59
CA PRO A 146 3.15 17.71 -1.46
C PRO A 146 1.78 18.16 -0.96
N ASN A 147 0.88 18.43 -1.87
CA ASN A 147 -0.47 18.90 -1.62
C ASN A 147 -1.57 17.98 -2.17
N GLY A 148 -1.19 16.86 -2.83
CA GLY A 148 -2.09 15.87 -3.44
C GLY A 148 -2.54 16.24 -4.85
N ASP A 149 -1.74 16.99 -5.58
CA ASP A 149 -1.93 17.20 -7.02
C ASP A 149 -1.18 16.16 -7.88
N TYR A 150 -1.33 16.24 -9.19
CA TYR A 150 -0.73 15.29 -10.11
C TYR A 150 0.80 15.33 -10.05
N GLY A 151 1.42 14.15 -9.97
CA GLY A 151 2.86 13.97 -9.83
C GLY A 151 3.33 13.79 -8.40
N ASP A 152 2.48 14.06 -7.40
CA ASP A 152 2.78 13.75 -6.01
C ASP A 152 2.80 12.23 -5.76
N LEU A 153 3.54 11.83 -4.74
CA LEU A 153 3.75 10.45 -4.32
C LEU A 153 3.08 10.16 -2.98
N ALA A 154 2.58 8.94 -2.84
CA ALA A 154 2.20 8.39 -1.55
C ALA A 154 3.22 7.36 -1.06
N GLY A 155 3.64 7.49 0.19
CA GLY A 155 4.40 6.47 0.92
C GLY A 155 3.50 5.65 1.84
N VAL A 156 3.55 4.33 1.69
CA VAL A 156 2.73 3.37 2.41
C VAL A 156 3.62 2.34 3.08
N VAL A 157 3.50 2.15 4.39
CA VAL A 157 4.28 1.15 5.11
C VAL A 157 3.77 -0.25 4.75
N SER A 158 4.65 -1.10 4.22
CA SER A 158 4.31 -2.46 3.80
C SER A 158 4.05 -3.37 4.99
N VAL A 159 2.88 -3.98 5.07
CA VAL A 159 2.55 -4.99 6.10
C VAL A 159 3.44 -6.23 5.97
N GLN A 160 3.78 -6.61 4.73
CA GLN A 160 4.65 -7.78 4.48
C GLN A 160 6.01 -7.66 5.16
N SER A 161 6.56 -6.45 5.21
CA SER A 161 7.88 -6.22 5.83
C SER A 161 7.88 -6.43 7.35
N PHE A 162 6.73 -6.49 7.96
CA PHE A 162 6.54 -6.65 9.41
C PHE A 162 5.88 -7.96 9.80
N GLY A 163 5.73 -8.93 8.87
CA GLY A 163 5.02 -10.18 9.11
C GLY A 163 5.52 -10.94 10.35
N ASN A 164 6.84 -11.14 10.47
CA ASN A 164 7.43 -11.81 11.63
C ASN A 164 7.12 -11.10 12.95
N TRP A 165 7.28 -9.77 12.97
CA TRP A 165 6.98 -8.97 14.15
C TRP A 165 5.49 -9.04 14.53
N ILE A 166 4.60 -8.97 13.53
CA ILE A 166 3.15 -9.09 13.74
C ILE A 166 2.84 -10.46 14.36
N TYR A 167 3.43 -11.53 13.83
CA TYR A 167 3.27 -12.87 14.37
C TYR A 167 3.76 -12.97 15.82
N GLU A 168 4.95 -12.48 16.11
CA GLU A 168 5.53 -12.50 17.47
C GLU A 168 4.65 -11.77 18.49
N VAL A 169 4.07 -10.62 18.10
CA VAL A 169 3.24 -9.80 19.00
C VAL A 169 1.82 -10.33 19.15
N THR A 170 1.25 -10.91 18.08
CA THR A 170 -0.16 -11.31 18.07
C THR A 170 -0.37 -12.80 18.32
N GLY A 171 0.64 -13.62 18.05
CA GLY A 171 0.53 -15.09 18.08
C GLY A 171 -0.36 -15.67 16.97
N VAL A 172 -0.78 -14.85 15.98
CA VAL A 172 -1.61 -15.31 14.86
C VAL A 172 -0.71 -15.83 13.75
N PRO A 173 -0.75 -17.14 13.42
CA PRO A 173 0.06 -17.71 12.36
C PRO A 173 -0.27 -17.09 11.01
N GLU A 174 0.74 -16.92 10.17
CA GLU A 174 0.51 -16.54 8.76
C GLU A 174 -0.35 -17.60 8.06
N PRO A 175 -1.31 -17.21 7.20
CA PRO A 175 -2.17 -18.16 6.48
C PRO A 175 -1.39 -19.21 5.69
N SER A 176 -0.19 -18.88 5.19
CA SER A 176 0.71 -19.78 4.48
C SER A 176 1.28 -20.91 5.36
N GLY A 177 1.58 -20.63 6.62
CA GLY A 177 2.09 -21.64 7.55
C GLY A 177 1.06 -22.74 7.85
N LEU A 178 -0.20 -22.37 8.03
CA LEU A 178 -1.30 -23.32 8.21
C LEU A 178 -1.56 -24.18 6.96
N SER A 179 -1.48 -23.57 5.77
CA SER A 179 -1.66 -24.28 4.51
C SER A 179 -0.54 -25.30 4.26
N LEU A 180 0.71 -24.97 4.57
CA LEU A 180 1.86 -25.88 4.48
C LEU A 180 1.78 -27.01 5.49
N LEU A 181 1.32 -26.72 6.72
CA LEU A 181 1.12 -27.75 7.74
C LEU A 181 0.03 -28.74 7.32
N LEU A 182 -1.09 -28.27 6.77
CA LEU A 182 -2.17 -29.13 6.28
C LEU A 182 -1.74 -29.97 5.07
N LEU A 183 -0.98 -29.41 4.14
CA LEU A 183 -0.40 -30.13 3.02
C LEU A 183 0.63 -31.17 3.47
N GLY A 184 1.47 -30.85 4.44
CA GLY A 184 2.42 -31.77 5.03
C GLY A 184 1.73 -32.95 5.73
N LEU A 185 0.70 -32.69 6.51
CA LEU A 185 -0.08 -33.72 7.21
C LEU A 185 -0.87 -34.62 6.24
N SER A 186 -1.44 -34.06 5.17
CA SER A 186 -2.15 -34.83 4.15
C SER A 186 -1.18 -35.70 3.32
N GLY A 187 0.02 -35.21 3.01
CA GLY A 187 1.08 -35.98 2.38
C GLY A 187 1.52 -37.18 3.22
N LEU A 188 1.73 -36.98 4.52
CA LEU A 188 2.07 -38.05 5.46
C LEU A 188 0.96 -39.10 5.59
N ALA A 189 -0.31 -38.72 5.55
CA ALA A 189 -1.45 -39.62 5.60
C ALA A 189 -1.53 -40.51 4.35
N ILE A 190 -1.20 -39.98 3.17
CA ILE A 190 -1.17 -40.72 1.90
C ILE A 190 -0.03 -41.75 1.87
N VAL A 191 1.16 -41.36 2.34
CA VAL A 191 2.32 -42.27 2.40
C VAL A 191 2.06 -43.44 3.38
N ARG A 192 1.38 -43.18 4.49
CA ARG A 192 1.05 -44.19 5.54
C ARG A 192 0.00 -45.20 5.07
N ARG A 193 -0.85 -44.86 4.08
CA ARG A 193 -1.86 -45.76 3.49
C ARG A 193 -1.31 -46.66 2.39
N ARG A 194 -0.08 -46.45 1.94
CA ARG A 194 0.58 -47.25 0.89
C ARG A 194 1.54 -48.31 1.46
N LYS A 195 1.65 -48.46 2.75
CA LYS A 195 2.30 -49.55 3.47
C LYS A 195 1.25 -50.45 4.11
#